data_5693009b952a58a10ba1e60c22003bdc
#
_entry.id   5693009b952a58a10ba1e60c22003bdc
#
_cell.length_a   1.000
_cell.length_b   1.000
_cell.length_c   1.000
_cell.angle_alpha   90.00
_cell.angle_beta   90.00
_cell.angle_gamma   90.00
#
_symmetry.space_group_name_H-M   'P 1'
#
loop_
_entity.id
_entity.type
_entity.pdbx_description
1 polymer ?
#
loop_
_entity_poly.entity_id
_entity_poly.type
_entity_poly.pdbx_seq_one_letter_code
_entity_poly.pdbx_strand_id
1 'polypeptide(L)'
;MNNVTRGALRSSLFGILALAALLFIPAGTLDYWQAWLFMAVFVCASAAIGVYLAIRDPKLLERRMRVGPRAEKEPAQKIIMVFATLGFIVMLVFPALDRRFGWSAVPGSVSVLGDALIALGFLFTFFVLRENTYSASTIQIAEGQTVISTGPYALVRHPMYAGALVMLIGIPLALGSWWGLFALLFILPVLIWRLLDEERFLRQNLAGYADYQAKVKYRLLPFIW
;
A
#
# COMPACT_ATOMS: atom_id res chain seq x y z
N MET A 1 -9.15 -1.63 -26.59
CA MET A 1 -8.86 -1.19 -25.21
C MET A 1 -10.12 -0.57 -24.64
N ASN A 2 -10.67 -1.13 -23.57
CA ASN A 2 -11.89 -0.61 -22.94
C ASN A 2 -11.59 0.67 -22.11
N ASN A 3 -12.66 1.37 -21.66
CA ASN A 3 -12.51 2.62 -20.92
C ASN A 3 -11.76 2.45 -19.60
N VAL A 4 -11.90 1.29 -18.94
CA VAL A 4 -11.21 0.96 -17.68
C VAL A 4 -9.69 0.88 -17.89
N THR A 5 -9.26 0.18 -18.94
CA THR A 5 -7.82 0.04 -19.27
C THR A 5 -7.18 1.39 -19.63
N ARG A 6 -7.90 2.25 -20.37
CA ARG A 6 -7.41 3.62 -20.69
C ARG A 6 -7.30 4.46 -19.42
N GLY A 7 -8.29 4.37 -18.52
CA GLY A 7 -8.25 5.04 -17.22
C GLY A 7 -7.06 4.59 -16.37
N ALA A 8 -6.84 3.27 -16.29
CA ALA A 8 -5.72 2.69 -15.56
C ALA A 8 -4.36 3.19 -16.09
N LEU A 9 -4.17 3.19 -17.41
CA LEU A 9 -2.93 3.69 -18.02
C LEU A 9 -2.68 5.18 -17.72
N ARG A 10 -3.71 6.03 -17.80
CA ARG A 10 -3.57 7.46 -17.46
C ARG A 10 -3.22 7.65 -15.99
N SER A 11 -3.89 6.94 -15.09
CA SER A 11 -3.60 6.99 -13.64
C SER A 11 -2.20 6.49 -13.34
N SER A 12 -1.75 5.42 -14.00
CA SER A 12 -0.39 4.89 -13.84
C SER A 12 0.67 5.88 -14.32
N LEU A 13 0.48 6.49 -15.49
CA LEU A 13 1.40 7.51 -16.00
C LEU A 13 1.50 8.71 -15.05
N PHE A 14 0.36 9.23 -14.60
CA PHE A 14 0.33 10.31 -13.62
C PHE A 14 1.02 9.90 -12.31
N GLY A 15 0.77 8.67 -11.82
CA GLY A 15 1.41 8.12 -10.62
C GLY A 15 2.93 8.03 -10.76
N ILE A 16 3.44 7.58 -11.91
CA ILE A 16 4.89 7.49 -12.17
C ILE A 16 5.51 8.90 -12.18
N LEU A 17 4.88 9.87 -12.84
CA LEU A 17 5.36 11.25 -12.89
C LEU A 17 5.35 11.90 -11.49
N ALA A 18 4.28 11.69 -10.73
CA ALA A 18 4.19 12.17 -9.35
C ALA A 18 5.25 11.53 -8.45
N LEU A 19 5.47 10.22 -8.58
CA LEU A 19 6.50 9.49 -7.83
C LEU A 19 7.90 10.04 -8.16
N ALA A 20 8.21 10.23 -9.45
CA ALA A 20 9.48 10.81 -9.87
C ALA A 20 9.65 12.25 -9.32
N ALA A 21 8.62 13.07 -9.38
CA ALA A 21 8.64 14.44 -8.85
C ALA A 21 8.89 14.45 -7.33
N LEU A 22 8.22 13.57 -6.57
CA LEU A 22 8.39 13.46 -5.11
C LEU A 22 9.79 12.98 -4.70
N LEU A 23 10.49 12.25 -5.55
CA LEU A 23 11.84 11.76 -5.29
C LEU A 23 12.91 12.72 -5.80
N PHE A 24 12.87 13.12 -7.06
CA PHE A 24 13.99 13.84 -7.68
C PHE A 24 13.97 15.35 -7.46
N ILE A 25 12.78 15.98 -7.29
CA ILE A 25 12.71 17.42 -7.01
C ILE A 25 13.30 17.74 -5.63
N PRO A 26 12.92 17.05 -4.53
CA PRO A 26 13.54 17.31 -3.23
C PRO A 26 15.00 16.89 -3.18
N ALA A 27 15.39 15.79 -3.86
CA ALA A 27 16.78 15.37 -3.95
C ALA A 27 17.68 16.39 -4.67
N GLY A 28 17.10 17.18 -5.58
CA GLY A 28 17.82 18.18 -6.37
C GLY A 28 18.82 17.60 -7.38
N THR A 29 18.73 16.30 -7.66
CA THR A 29 19.63 15.57 -8.56
C THR A 29 18.94 14.35 -9.14
N LEU A 30 19.33 13.96 -10.36
CA LEU A 30 18.98 12.67 -10.97
C LEU A 30 20.03 11.59 -10.67
N ASP A 31 21.18 11.95 -10.10
CA ASP A 31 22.18 11.01 -9.58
C ASP A 31 21.75 10.47 -8.23
N TYR A 32 20.74 9.59 -8.30
CA TYR A 32 20.10 8.95 -7.15
C TYR A 32 19.66 7.54 -7.54
N TRP A 33 20.66 6.63 -7.68
CA TRP A 33 20.43 5.26 -8.17
C TRP A 33 19.41 4.48 -7.34
N GLN A 34 19.36 4.73 -6.02
CA GLN A 34 18.38 4.11 -5.13
C GLN A 34 16.95 4.48 -5.53
N ALA A 35 16.70 5.74 -5.87
CA ALA A 35 15.38 6.17 -6.33
C ALA A 35 15.01 5.55 -7.67
N TRP A 36 15.95 5.39 -8.59
CA TRP A 36 15.70 4.72 -9.87
C TRP A 36 15.37 3.25 -9.68
N LEU A 37 16.14 2.53 -8.82
CA LEU A 37 15.86 1.11 -8.54
C LEU A 37 14.52 0.94 -7.83
N PHE A 38 14.26 1.75 -6.80
CA PHE A 38 12.96 1.79 -6.11
C PHE A 38 11.80 2.00 -7.10
N MET A 39 11.89 3.00 -7.97
CA MET A 39 10.87 3.26 -8.98
C MET A 39 10.69 2.07 -9.94
N ALA A 40 11.77 1.46 -10.38
CA ALA A 40 11.71 0.28 -11.26
C ALA A 40 10.96 -0.87 -10.57
N VAL A 41 11.34 -1.22 -9.34
CA VAL A 41 10.69 -2.29 -8.56
C VAL A 41 9.23 -1.97 -8.30
N PHE A 42 8.94 -0.76 -7.82
CA PHE A 42 7.57 -0.34 -7.47
C PHE A 42 6.65 -0.31 -8.70
N VAL A 43 7.10 0.27 -9.80
CA VAL A 43 6.32 0.40 -11.04
C VAL A 43 6.14 -0.97 -11.69
N CYS A 44 7.18 -1.79 -11.81
CA CYS A 44 7.06 -3.12 -12.39
C CYS A 44 6.12 -4.03 -11.57
N ALA A 45 6.26 -4.04 -10.25
CA ALA A 45 5.42 -4.86 -9.38
C ALA A 45 3.94 -4.40 -9.41
N SER A 46 3.70 -3.09 -9.31
CA SER A 46 2.32 -2.54 -9.40
C SER A 46 1.70 -2.76 -10.78
N ALA A 47 2.47 -2.61 -11.87
CA ALA A 47 2.02 -2.87 -13.23
C ALA A 47 1.68 -4.36 -13.44
N ALA A 48 2.48 -5.28 -12.90
CA ALA A 48 2.21 -6.71 -12.98
C ALA A 48 0.86 -7.07 -12.33
N ILE A 49 0.59 -6.53 -11.13
CA ILE A 49 -0.71 -6.69 -10.47
C ILE A 49 -1.83 -6.04 -11.31
N GLY A 50 -1.60 -4.83 -11.81
CA GLY A 50 -2.59 -4.12 -12.64
C GLY A 50 -2.95 -4.90 -13.90
N VAL A 51 -1.98 -5.47 -14.60
CA VAL A 51 -2.20 -6.32 -15.79
C VAL A 51 -2.94 -7.60 -15.42
N TYR A 52 -2.54 -8.27 -14.33
CA TYR A 52 -3.24 -9.45 -13.84
C TYR A 52 -4.73 -9.16 -13.57
N LEU A 53 -5.03 -8.08 -12.84
CA LEU A 53 -6.40 -7.69 -12.54
C LEU A 53 -7.18 -7.26 -13.78
N ALA A 54 -6.55 -6.57 -14.73
CA ALA A 54 -7.18 -6.17 -15.99
C ALA A 54 -7.66 -7.39 -16.80
N ILE A 55 -6.94 -8.49 -16.71
CA ILE A 55 -7.26 -9.74 -17.44
C ILE A 55 -8.23 -10.63 -16.63
N ARG A 56 -8.00 -10.78 -15.32
CA ARG A 56 -8.69 -11.77 -14.48
C ARG A 56 -9.86 -11.21 -13.68
N ASP A 57 -9.78 -9.97 -13.22
CA ASP A 57 -10.84 -9.33 -12.43
C ASP A 57 -10.91 -7.80 -12.69
N PRO A 58 -11.44 -7.39 -13.86
CA PRO A 58 -11.57 -5.97 -14.19
C PRO A 58 -12.45 -5.18 -13.21
N LYS A 59 -13.41 -5.84 -12.53
CA LYS A 59 -14.24 -5.20 -11.50
C LYS A 59 -13.43 -4.84 -10.26
N LEU A 60 -12.51 -5.72 -9.83
CA LEU A 60 -11.60 -5.42 -8.73
C LEU A 60 -10.63 -4.30 -9.13
N LEU A 61 -10.08 -4.33 -10.37
CA LEU A 61 -9.23 -3.24 -10.86
C LEU A 61 -9.95 -1.89 -10.75
N GLU A 62 -11.19 -1.80 -11.23
CA GLU A 62 -11.98 -0.56 -11.14
C GLU A 62 -12.16 -0.08 -9.69
N ARG A 63 -12.49 -1.01 -8.76
CA ARG A 63 -12.60 -0.69 -7.33
C ARG A 63 -11.28 -0.21 -6.74
N ARG A 64 -10.16 -0.78 -7.17
CA ARG A 64 -8.82 -0.38 -6.71
C ARG A 64 -8.31 0.93 -7.32
N MET A 65 -8.82 1.35 -8.46
CA MET A 65 -8.52 2.66 -9.04
C MET A 65 -9.18 3.82 -8.28
N ARG A 66 -10.22 3.56 -7.49
CA ARG A 66 -10.87 4.57 -6.65
C ARG A 66 -10.09 4.74 -5.35
N VAL A 67 -9.14 5.66 -5.32
CA VAL A 67 -8.25 5.90 -4.18
C VAL A 67 -8.33 7.34 -3.68
N GLY A 68 -7.91 7.55 -2.45
CA GLY A 68 -7.77 8.86 -1.83
C GLY A 68 -9.01 9.35 -1.09
N PRO A 69 -8.90 10.49 -0.39
CA PRO A 69 -9.94 10.95 0.55
C PRO A 69 -11.30 11.19 -0.09
N ARG A 70 -11.32 11.60 -1.37
CA ARG A 70 -12.57 11.88 -2.11
C ARG A 70 -13.33 10.62 -2.52
N ALA A 71 -12.64 9.46 -2.58
CA ALA A 71 -13.25 8.19 -2.94
C ALA A 71 -13.91 7.51 -1.75
N GLU A 72 -13.54 7.86 -0.52
CA GLU A 72 -14.11 7.28 0.71
C GLU A 72 -15.51 7.86 0.97
N LYS A 73 -16.39 7.01 1.50
CA LYS A 73 -17.75 7.40 1.90
C LYS A 73 -17.80 7.84 3.34
N GLU A 74 -17.16 7.09 4.23
CA GLU A 74 -17.15 7.32 5.66
C GLU A 74 -16.29 8.55 6.04
N PRO A 75 -16.83 9.50 6.86
CA PRO A 75 -16.11 10.71 7.25
C PRO A 75 -14.76 10.44 7.92
N ALA A 76 -14.69 9.45 8.81
CA ALA A 76 -13.47 9.06 9.49
C ALA A 76 -12.41 8.60 8.46
N GLN A 77 -12.82 7.78 7.47
CA GLN A 77 -11.91 7.28 6.43
C GLN A 77 -11.38 8.40 5.50
N LYS A 78 -12.16 9.45 5.27
CA LYS A 78 -11.66 10.63 4.53
C LYS A 78 -10.50 11.28 5.27
N ILE A 79 -10.63 11.48 6.57
CA ILE A 79 -9.58 12.08 7.40
C ILE A 79 -8.36 11.15 7.46
N ILE A 80 -8.56 9.87 7.72
CA ILE A 80 -7.49 8.86 7.74
C ILE A 80 -6.72 8.87 6.43
N MET A 81 -7.43 8.90 5.29
CA MET A 81 -6.79 8.91 3.97
C MET A 81 -6.00 10.19 3.68
N VAL A 82 -6.38 11.34 4.25
CA VAL A 82 -5.55 12.56 4.20
C VAL A 82 -4.23 12.31 4.91
N PHE A 83 -4.27 11.83 6.16
CA PHE A 83 -3.06 11.54 6.92
C PHE A 83 -2.21 10.42 6.28
N ALA A 84 -2.84 9.37 5.74
CA ALA A 84 -2.14 8.32 5.02
C ALA A 84 -1.42 8.85 3.77
N THR A 85 -2.07 9.74 3.01
CA THR A 85 -1.47 10.38 1.84
C THR A 85 -0.31 11.28 2.24
N LEU A 86 -0.48 12.11 3.26
CA LEU A 86 0.60 12.96 3.78
C LEU A 86 1.77 12.11 4.31
N GLY A 87 1.49 11.05 5.06
CA GLY A 87 2.52 10.13 5.55
C GLY A 87 3.29 9.44 4.43
N PHE A 88 2.60 9.04 3.36
CA PHE A 88 3.25 8.46 2.18
C PHE A 88 4.13 9.49 1.45
N ILE A 89 3.66 10.74 1.30
CA ILE A 89 4.46 11.82 0.73
C ILE A 89 5.72 12.06 1.57
N VAL A 90 5.59 12.16 2.90
CA VAL A 90 6.73 12.33 3.81
C VAL A 90 7.71 11.17 3.67
N MET A 91 7.21 9.93 3.55
CA MET A 91 8.03 8.72 3.40
C MET A 91 8.85 8.71 2.10
N LEU A 92 8.45 9.45 1.07
CA LEU A 92 9.20 9.61 -0.17
C LEU A 92 10.10 10.85 -0.16
N VAL A 93 9.57 11.98 0.29
CA VAL A 93 10.27 13.27 0.26
C VAL A 93 11.40 13.32 1.28
N PHE A 94 11.18 12.75 2.47
CA PHE A 94 12.18 12.83 3.54
C PHE A 94 13.49 12.08 3.19
N PRO A 95 13.48 10.84 2.66
CA PRO A 95 14.69 10.21 2.14
C PRO A 95 15.35 10.97 0.98
N ALA A 96 14.56 11.63 0.13
CA ALA A 96 15.10 12.43 -0.96
C ALA A 96 15.84 13.68 -0.44
N LEU A 97 15.33 14.31 0.63
CA LEU A 97 16.03 15.38 1.34
C LEU A 97 17.26 14.85 2.07
N ASP A 98 17.17 13.67 2.68
CA ASP A 98 18.32 13.00 3.31
C ASP A 98 19.46 12.79 2.28
N ARG A 99 19.12 12.31 1.09
CA ARG A 99 20.08 12.20 -0.04
C ARG A 99 20.69 13.55 -0.41
N ARG A 100 19.89 14.61 -0.46
CA ARG A 100 20.33 15.95 -0.82
C ARG A 100 21.31 16.53 0.20
N PHE A 101 21.01 16.35 1.48
CA PHE A 101 21.79 16.96 2.57
C PHE A 101 22.83 16.01 3.18
N GLY A 102 22.85 14.73 2.75
CA GLY A 102 23.85 13.76 3.20
C GLY A 102 23.74 13.37 4.67
N TRP A 103 22.52 13.31 5.23
CA TRP A 103 22.33 12.99 6.63
C TRP A 103 22.58 11.51 6.95
N SER A 104 22.32 10.60 6.00
CA SER A 104 22.54 9.17 6.16
C SER A 104 23.63 8.64 5.24
N ALA A 105 24.38 7.66 5.75
CA ALA A 105 25.26 6.80 4.92
C ALA A 105 24.71 5.37 5.01
N VAL A 106 23.81 5.02 4.09
CA VAL A 106 23.21 3.69 4.03
C VAL A 106 23.99 2.83 3.03
N PRO A 107 24.49 1.63 3.43
CA PRO A 107 25.16 0.72 2.50
C PRO A 107 24.22 0.32 1.35
N GLY A 108 24.76 0.22 0.13
CA GLY A 108 23.97 -0.15 -1.05
C GLY A 108 23.25 -1.51 -0.91
N SER A 109 23.85 -2.46 -0.20
CA SER A 109 23.24 -3.75 0.12
C SER A 109 21.95 -3.61 0.95
N VAL A 110 21.88 -2.63 1.85
CA VAL A 110 20.68 -2.34 2.63
C VAL A 110 19.60 -1.73 1.75
N SER A 111 19.98 -0.87 0.80
CA SER A 111 19.01 -0.32 -0.16
C SER A 111 18.41 -1.42 -1.05
N VAL A 112 19.23 -2.34 -1.54
CA VAL A 112 18.75 -3.51 -2.30
C VAL A 112 17.85 -4.40 -1.45
N LEU A 113 18.17 -4.61 -0.16
CA LEU A 113 17.29 -5.32 0.77
C LEU A 113 15.94 -4.59 0.94
N GLY A 114 15.95 -3.26 1.00
CA GLY A 114 14.72 -2.45 1.02
C GLY A 114 13.85 -2.71 -0.21
N ASP A 115 14.46 -2.73 -1.41
CA ASP A 115 13.75 -3.06 -2.65
C ASP A 115 13.21 -4.49 -2.65
N ALA A 116 13.96 -5.45 -2.10
CA ALA A 116 13.50 -6.83 -1.94
C ALA A 116 12.28 -6.91 -1.00
N LEU A 117 12.25 -6.14 0.10
CA LEU A 117 11.08 -6.05 0.99
C LEU A 117 9.87 -5.46 0.25
N ILE A 118 10.07 -4.46 -0.60
CA ILE A 118 9.00 -3.87 -1.42
C ILE A 118 8.44 -4.92 -2.39
N ALA A 119 9.30 -5.63 -3.11
CA ALA A 119 8.90 -6.70 -4.01
C ALA A 119 8.14 -7.81 -3.28
N LEU A 120 8.60 -8.21 -2.08
CA LEU A 120 7.94 -9.19 -1.23
C LEU A 120 6.55 -8.70 -0.78
N GLY A 121 6.41 -7.44 -0.37
CA GLY A 121 5.14 -6.84 0.01
C GLY A 121 4.14 -6.81 -1.15
N PHE A 122 4.59 -6.49 -2.37
CA PHE A 122 3.77 -6.59 -3.58
C PHE A 122 3.38 -8.03 -3.91
N LEU A 123 4.30 -8.97 -3.80
CA LEU A 123 4.02 -10.40 -4.01
C LEU A 123 2.96 -10.90 -3.02
N PHE A 124 3.07 -10.52 -1.75
CA PHE A 124 2.08 -10.86 -0.74
C PHE A 124 0.71 -10.20 -1.05
N THR A 125 0.72 -8.92 -1.43
CA THR A 125 -0.49 -8.21 -1.89
C THR A 125 -1.14 -8.91 -3.09
N PHE A 126 -0.35 -9.42 -4.03
CA PHE A 126 -0.87 -10.19 -5.16
C PHE A 126 -1.66 -11.42 -4.70
N PHE A 127 -1.13 -12.21 -3.76
CA PHE A 127 -1.85 -13.37 -3.22
C PHE A 127 -3.15 -12.98 -2.50
N VAL A 128 -3.13 -11.86 -1.77
CA VAL A 128 -4.31 -11.31 -1.10
C VAL A 128 -5.40 -10.92 -2.12
N LEU A 129 -5.02 -10.21 -3.19
CA LEU A 129 -5.96 -9.81 -4.25
C LEU A 129 -6.49 -10.96 -5.07
N ARG A 130 -5.68 -12.01 -5.25
CA ARG A 130 -6.10 -13.24 -5.91
C ARG A 130 -7.16 -13.99 -5.11
N GLU A 131 -7.07 -13.95 -3.78
CA GLU A 131 -7.99 -14.61 -2.86
C GLU A 131 -9.29 -13.81 -2.67
N ASN A 132 -9.20 -12.48 -2.61
CA ASN A 132 -10.33 -11.62 -2.25
C ASN A 132 -10.66 -10.62 -3.35
N THR A 133 -11.63 -10.97 -4.19
CA THR A 133 -12.15 -10.10 -5.25
C THR A 133 -12.90 -8.86 -4.72
N TYR A 134 -13.25 -8.79 -3.42
CA TYR A 134 -13.90 -7.63 -2.81
C TYR A 134 -12.92 -6.61 -2.24
N SER A 135 -11.62 -6.87 -2.24
CA SER A 135 -10.56 -6.03 -1.64
C SER A 135 -10.36 -4.71 -2.39
N ALA A 136 -11.27 -3.76 -2.21
CA ALA A 136 -11.20 -2.42 -2.77
C ALA A 136 -10.11 -1.56 -2.07
N SER A 137 -9.79 -0.39 -2.66
CA SER A 137 -8.92 0.61 -2.01
C SER A 137 -9.67 1.48 -1.02
N THR A 138 -11.02 1.48 -1.06
CA THR A 138 -11.92 2.20 -0.17
C THR A 138 -12.69 1.23 0.72
N ILE A 139 -13.08 1.67 1.92
CA ILE A 139 -13.89 0.86 2.84
C ILE A 139 -15.35 0.94 2.42
N GLN A 140 -15.88 -0.17 1.91
CA GLN A 140 -17.25 -0.31 1.46
C GLN A 140 -17.65 -1.77 1.41
N ILE A 141 -18.94 -2.06 1.42
CA ILE A 141 -19.47 -3.39 1.11
C ILE A 141 -19.86 -3.42 -0.36
N ALA A 142 -19.35 -4.40 -1.09
CA ALA A 142 -19.73 -4.67 -2.47
C ALA A 142 -21.03 -5.50 -2.50
N GLU A 143 -21.77 -5.38 -3.59
CA GLU A 143 -22.95 -6.21 -3.81
C GLU A 143 -22.57 -7.71 -3.80
N GLY A 144 -23.29 -8.50 -3.02
CA GLY A 144 -23.05 -9.94 -2.85
C GLY A 144 -21.74 -10.27 -2.10
N GLN A 145 -21.14 -9.31 -1.39
CA GLN A 145 -19.92 -9.57 -0.64
C GLN A 145 -20.14 -10.56 0.48
N THR A 146 -19.28 -11.57 0.53
CA THR A 146 -19.18 -12.56 1.61
C THR A 146 -17.85 -12.41 2.33
N VAL A 147 -17.78 -12.94 3.54
CA VAL A 147 -16.52 -12.98 4.31
C VAL A 147 -15.57 -14.00 3.68
N ILE A 148 -14.39 -13.55 3.30
CA ILE A 148 -13.30 -14.40 2.86
C ILE A 148 -12.48 -14.82 4.08
N SER A 149 -12.31 -16.12 4.28
CA SER A 149 -11.61 -16.70 5.45
C SER A 149 -10.56 -17.74 5.04
N THR A 150 -10.21 -17.79 3.76
CA THR A 150 -9.25 -18.72 3.15
C THR A 150 -7.95 -18.04 2.78
N GLY A 151 -6.92 -18.78 2.41
CA GLY A 151 -5.62 -18.25 2.03
C GLY A 151 -5.00 -17.38 3.14
N PRO A 152 -4.47 -16.18 2.81
CA PRO A 152 -3.90 -15.28 3.81
C PRO A 152 -4.88 -14.84 4.92
N TYR A 153 -6.18 -14.81 4.61
CA TYR A 153 -7.25 -14.46 5.55
C TYR A 153 -7.53 -15.54 6.61
N ALA A 154 -7.03 -16.76 6.40
CA ALA A 154 -7.08 -17.80 7.44
C ALA A 154 -6.08 -17.56 8.59
N LEU A 155 -5.03 -16.78 8.34
CA LEU A 155 -3.95 -16.51 9.29
C LEU A 155 -4.15 -15.19 10.04
N VAL A 156 -4.49 -14.13 9.30
CA VAL A 156 -4.69 -12.77 9.84
C VAL A 156 -5.89 -12.13 9.16
N ARG A 157 -6.57 -11.22 9.87
CA ARG A 157 -7.77 -10.57 9.35
C ARG A 157 -7.46 -9.51 8.30
N HIS A 158 -6.27 -8.89 8.37
CA HIS A 158 -5.87 -7.81 7.48
C HIS A 158 -4.56 -8.10 6.74
N PRO A 159 -4.52 -9.14 5.90
CA PRO A 159 -3.29 -9.53 5.21
C PRO A 159 -2.80 -8.44 4.23
N MET A 160 -3.71 -7.63 3.66
CA MET A 160 -3.34 -6.48 2.82
C MET A 160 -2.47 -5.48 3.60
N TYR A 161 -2.85 -5.16 4.85
CA TYR A 161 -2.06 -4.25 5.69
C TYR A 161 -0.76 -4.88 6.17
N ALA A 162 -0.69 -6.20 6.32
CA ALA A 162 0.56 -6.90 6.61
C ALA A 162 1.57 -6.74 5.44
N GLY A 163 1.11 -6.91 4.19
CA GLY A 163 1.94 -6.64 3.01
C GLY A 163 2.36 -5.17 2.91
N ALA A 164 1.44 -4.25 3.20
CA ALA A 164 1.74 -2.82 3.22
C ALA A 164 2.80 -2.48 4.28
N LEU A 165 2.74 -3.08 5.47
CA LEU A 165 3.72 -2.86 6.54
C LEU A 165 5.14 -3.25 6.10
N VAL A 166 5.28 -4.39 5.40
CA VAL A 166 6.57 -4.82 4.84
C VAL A 166 7.10 -3.80 3.83
N MET A 167 6.23 -3.28 2.94
CA MET A 167 6.62 -2.24 1.98
C MET A 167 7.00 -0.93 2.69
N LEU A 168 6.24 -0.51 3.71
CA LEU A 168 6.50 0.73 4.45
C LEU A 168 7.88 0.72 5.14
N ILE A 169 8.31 -0.44 5.65
CA ILE A 169 9.67 -0.61 6.20
C ILE A 169 10.71 -0.59 5.06
N GLY A 170 10.40 -1.21 3.93
CA GLY A 170 11.29 -1.29 2.78
C GLY A 170 11.57 0.06 2.11
N ILE A 171 10.59 0.97 2.03
CA ILE A 171 10.70 2.24 1.28
C ILE A 171 11.88 3.11 1.75
N PRO A 172 12.03 3.49 3.03
CA PRO A 172 13.15 4.33 3.45
C PRO A 172 14.50 3.64 3.30
N LEU A 173 14.57 2.32 3.48
CA LEU A 173 15.78 1.55 3.26
C LEU A 173 16.15 1.53 1.77
N ALA A 174 15.20 1.24 0.88
CA ALA A 174 15.38 1.27 -0.56
C ALA A 174 15.88 2.63 -1.05
N LEU A 175 15.35 3.71 -0.48
CA LEU A 175 15.74 5.08 -0.78
C LEU A 175 17.02 5.53 -0.07
N GLY A 176 17.71 4.65 0.68
CA GLY A 176 19.00 4.94 1.30
C GLY A 176 18.93 5.93 2.47
N SER A 177 17.89 5.88 3.29
CA SER A 177 17.71 6.79 4.42
C SER A 177 17.40 6.05 5.73
N TRP A 178 18.29 6.19 6.71
CA TRP A 178 18.00 5.75 8.08
C TRP A 178 16.97 6.66 8.75
N TRP A 179 17.06 7.96 8.51
CA TRP A 179 16.13 8.94 9.05
C TRP A 179 14.71 8.78 8.50
N GLY A 180 14.58 8.29 7.27
CA GLY A 180 13.30 7.97 6.67
C GLY A 180 12.47 6.94 7.47
N LEU A 181 13.12 6.08 8.28
CA LEU A 181 12.43 5.15 9.17
C LEU A 181 11.57 5.85 10.22
N PHE A 182 11.92 7.09 10.62
CA PHE A 182 11.09 7.86 11.55
C PHE A 182 9.71 8.23 10.98
N ALA A 183 9.55 8.24 9.65
CA ALA A 183 8.23 8.42 9.04
C ALA A 183 7.25 7.29 9.44
N LEU A 184 7.76 6.11 9.83
CA LEU A 184 6.95 5.01 10.36
C LEU A 184 6.22 5.40 11.65
N LEU A 185 6.81 6.25 12.51
CA LEU A 185 6.18 6.73 13.74
C LEU A 185 4.90 7.52 13.45
N PHE A 186 4.80 8.13 12.27
CA PHE A 186 3.61 8.85 11.83
C PHE A 186 2.63 7.92 11.10
N ILE A 187 3.11 7.10 10.15
CA ILE A 187 2.22 6.33 9.26
C ILE A 187 1.62 5.10 9.97
N LEU A 188 2.33 4.47 10.91
CA LEU A 188 1.83 3.30 11.63
C LEU A 188 0.57 3.57 12.47
N PRO A 189 0.49 4.66 13.28
CA PRO A 189 -0.74 5.01 13.96
C PRO A 189 -1.93 5.23 13.01
N VAL A 190 -1.68 5.83 11.84
CA VAL A 190 -2.71 6.06 10.82
C VAL A 190 -3.20 4.73 10.23
N LEU A 191 -2.28 3.81 9.94
CA LEU A 191 -2.60 2.47 9.45
C LEU A 191 -3.40 1.68 10.49
N ILE A 192 -3.02 1.74 11.76
CA ILE A 192 -3.75 1.10 12.88
C ILE A 192 -5.15 1.70 13.00
N TRP A 193 -5.27 3.03 12.94
CA TRP A 193 -6.57 3.70 12.99
C TRP A 193 -7.47 3.24 11.83
N ARG A 194 -6.94 3.20 10.59
CA ARG A 194 -7.67 2.71 9.42
C ARG A 194 -8.19 1.29 9.62
N LEU A 195 -7.32 0.40 10.08
CA LEU A 195 -7.63 -1.01 10.33
C LEU A 195 -8.75 -1.17 11.38
N LEU A 196 -8.65 -0.46 12.50
CA LEU A 196 -9.64 -0.55 13.58
C LEU A 196 -11.00 0.02 13.16
N ASP A 197 -11.01 1.09 12.37
CA ASP A 197 -12.23 1.67 11.84
C ASP A 197 -12.87 0.77 10.77
N GLU A 198 -12.06 0.13 9.92
CA GLU A 198 -12.50 -0.89 8.96
C GLU A 198 -13.12 -2.11 9.67
N GLU A 199 -12.51 -2.63 10.75
CA GLU A 199 -13.11 -3.73 11.54
C GLU A 199 -14.47 -3.34 12.12
N ARG A 200 -14.58 -2.09 12.62
CA ARG A 200 -15.86 -1.59 13.14
C ARG A 200 -16.91 -1.56 12.04
N PHE A 201 -16.58 -1.03 10.88
CA PHE A 201 -17.47 -0.93 9.72
C PHE A 201 -17.90 -2.32 9.23
N LEU A 202 -16.96 -3.25 9.05
CA LEU A 202 -17.24 -4.61 8.58
C LEU A 202 -18.10 -5.39 9.59
N ARG A 203 -17.86 -5.23 10.88
CA ARG A 203 -18.66 -5.88 11.92
C ARG A 203 -20.12 -5.43 11.90
N GLN A 204 -20.36 -4.17 11.54
CA GLN A 204 -21.74 -3.61 11.49
C GLN A 204 -22.45 -3.93 10.18
N ASN A 205 -21.72 -4.08 9.07
CA ASN A 205 -22.29 -4.07 7.73
C ASN A 205 -22.09 -5.39 6.94
N LEU A 206 -21.21 -6.30 7.38
CA LEU A 206 -20.94 -7.56 6.69
C LEU A 206 -21.38 -8.75 7.52
N ALA A 207 -22.42 -9.46 7.05
CA ALA A 207 -22.92 -10.66 7.70
C ALA A 207 -21.82 -11.72 7.86
N GLY A 208 -21.73 -12.34 9.04
CA GLY A 208 -20.72 -13.37 9.35
C GLY A 208 -19.35 -12.84 9.73
N TYR A 209 -19.10 -11.52 9.67
CA TYR A 209 -17.78 -10.97 10.02
C TYR A 209 -17.44 -11.13 11.50
N ALA A 210 -18.43 -11.05 12.40
CA ALA A 210 -18.25 -11.28 13.83
C ALA A 210 -17.77 -12.72 14.12
N ASP A 211 -18.36 -13.71 13.44
CA ASP A 211 -17.96 -15.12 13.56
C ASP A 211 -16.55 -15.36 13.01
N TYR A 212 -16.19 -14.68 11.93
CA TYR A 212 -14.84 -14.69 11.38
C TYR A 212 -13.82 -14.11 12.37
N GLN A 213 -14.13 -12.97 13.02
CA GLN A 213 -13.30 -12.38 14.07
C GLN A 213 -13.08 -13.32 15.26
N ALA A 214 -14.10 -14.11 15.62
CA ALA A 214 -13.98 -15.09 16.70
C ALA A 214 -13.02 -16.26 16.34
N LYS A 215 -12.97 -16.64 15.06
CA LYS A 215 -12.11 -17.74 14.56
C LYS A 215 -10.68 -17.28 14.30
N VAL A 216 -10.49 -16.15 13.62
CA VAL A 216 -9.18 -15.61 13.25
C VAL A 216 -8.81 -14.48 14.21
N LYS A 217 -8.01 -14.81 15.22
CA LYS A 217 -7.72 -13.90 16.35
C LYS A 217 -6.74 -12.78 15.99
N TYR A 218 -5.82 -13.00 15.05
CA TYR A 218 -4.75 -12.07 14.74
C TYR A 218 -5.18 -11.08 13.67
N ARG A 219 -4.81 -9.79 13.86
CA ARG A 219 -5.11 -8.71 12.91
C ARG A 219 -4.10 -8.61 11.78
N LEU A 220 -2.83 -8.46 12.13
CA LEU A 220 -1.74 -8.17 11.20
C LEU A 220 -0.63 -9.22 11.22
N LEU A 221 -0.17 -9.57 12.42
CA LEU A 221 0.96 -10.45 12.62
C LEU A 221 0.50 -11.67 13.43
N PRO A 222 0.66 -12.89 12.89
CA PRO A 222 0.35 -14.11 13.63
C PRO A 222 1.09 -14.14 14.96
N PHE A 223 0.40 -14.56 16.00
CA PHE A 223 0.88 -14.69 17.38
C PHE A 223 1.27 -13.38 18.11
N ILE A 224 1.15 -12.22 17.47
CA ILE A 224 1.49 -10.91 18.08
C ILE A 224 0.23 -10.06 18.24
N TRP A 225 -0.48 -9.77 17.15
CA TRP A 225 -1.64 -8.86 17.17
C TRP A 225 -2.63 -9.12 16.05
#